data_80a132e770ab2b655b0d574fabb540d5
#
_entry.id   80a132e770ab2b655b0d574fabb540d5
#
_cell.length_a   1.000
_cell.length_b   1.000
_cell.length_c   1.000
_cell.angle_alpha   90.00
_cell.angle_beta   90.00
_cell.angle_gamma   90.00
#
_symmetry.space_group_name_H-M   'P 1'
#
loop_
_entity.id
_entity.type
_entity.pdbx_description
1 polymer ?
#
loop_
_entity_poly.entity_id
_entity_poly.type
_entity_poly.pdbx_seq_one_letter_code
_entity_poly.pdbx_strand_id
1 'polypeptide(L)'
;MSQSSDSSHPHRPCPRVVVYPPKPRRHRPVNPYAAANALAMQYRDIASTVAGNISRRTGHPKEDLEQIAMLGIIQAARRYSPERGSFRPYARNYANGEVYHYLRDKGFLIKVPASWRELHARGLKLMRLGNEAADVPDHLRISPERWREIVEACSQRVVAIKVDWDID
;
A
#
# COMPACT_ATOMS: atom_id res chain seq x y z
N MET A 1 22.94 -27.52 -79.96
CA MET A 1 23.47 -26.23 -79.55
C MET A 1 22.91 -26.01 -78.10
N SER A 2 23.70 -26.43 -77.14
CA SER A 2 23.29 -26.39 -75.70
C SER A 2 24.12 -25.27 -75.04
N GLN A 3 23.43 -24.24 -74.55
CA GLN A 3 24.09 -23.20 -73.76
C GLN A 3 23.86 -23.51 -72.29
N SER A 4 24.94 -23.86 -71.62
CA SER A 4 25.06 -23.97 -70.16
C SER A 4 25.21 -22.57 -69.56
N SER A 5 24.23 -22.10 -68.84
CA SER A 5 24.34 -20.86 -68.06
C SER A 5 25.00 -21.16 -66.69
N ASP A 6 26.29 -20.79 -66.58
CA ASP A 6 27.08 -20.81 -65.36
C ASP A 6 26.65 -19.61 -64.50
N SER A 7 25.94 -19.87 -63.38
CA SER A 7 25.54 -18.86 -62.42
C SER A 7 26.45 -18.93 -61.16
N SER A 8 27.64 -18.35 -61.33
CA SER A 8 28.53 -18.12 -60.18
C SER A 8 28.04 -16.97 -59.31
N HIS A 9 27.37 -17.33 -58.23
CA HIS A 9 27.02 -16.34 -57.16
C HIS A 9 28.25 -16.03 -56.34
N PRO A 10 28.62 -14.74 -56.15
CA PRO A 10 29.75 -14.37 -55.31
C PRO A 10 29.43 -14.69 -53.85
N HIS A 11 30.25 -15.51 -53.22
CA HIS A 11 30.23 -15.78 -51.79
C HIS A 11 30.37 -14.47 -51.00
N ARG A 12 29.29 -13.99 -50.35
CA ARG A 12 29.38 -12.92 -49.38
C ARG A 12 30.15 -13.44 -48.15
N PRO A 13 31.24 -12.78 -47.71
CA PRO A 13 31.94 -13.19 -46.52
C PRO A 13 31.02 -13.05 -45.30
N CYS A 14 30.98 -14.12 -44.47
CA CYS A 14 30.24 -14.11 -43.21
C CYS A 14 30.71 -12.91 -42.36
N PRO A 15 29.74 -12.15 -41.72
CA PRO A 15 30.13 -11.05 -40.87
C PRO A 15 30.96 -11.59 -39.69
N ARG A 16 32.10 -10.97 -39.46
CA ARG A 16 33.02 -11.28 -38.34
C ARG A 16 32.19 -11.15 -37.04
N VAL A 17 32.08 -12.25 -36.32
CA VAL A 17 31.48 -12.23 -34.97
C VAL A 17 32.37 -11.38 -34.07
N VAL A 18 31.92 -10.19 -33.72
CA VAL A 18 32.62 -9.31 -32.77
C VAL A 18 32.36 -9.86 -31.39
N VAL A 19 33.31 -10.57 -30.82
CA VAL A 19 33.25 -11.03 -29.42
C VAL A 19 33.56 -9.84 -28.53
N TYR A 20 32.52 -9.25 -27.92
CA TYR A 20 32.73 -8.22 -26.91
C TYR A 20 33.25 -8.86 -25.63
N PRO A 21 34.27 -8.33 -24.99
CA PRO A 21 34.72 -8.80 -23.70
C PRO A 21 33.57 -8.63 -22.68
N PRO A 22 33.38 -9.57 -21.73
CA PRO A 22 32.36 -9.46 -20.71
C PRO A 22 32.52 -8.14 -19.94
N LYS A 23 31.47 -7.36 -19.84
CA LYS A 23 31.49 -6.12 -19.06
C LYS A 23 31.97 -6.41 -17.64
N PRO A 24 32.90 -5.63 -17.07
CA PRO A 24 33.35 -5.82 -15.71
C PRO A 24 32.15 -5.79 -14.77
N ARG A 25 32.03 -6.80 -13.88
CA ARG A 25 30.97 -6.86 -12.88
C ARG A 25 31.08 -5.62 -12.01
N ARG A 26 30.15 -4.67 -12.18
CA ARG A 26 30.07 -3.50 -11.31
C ARG A 26 29.93 -4.00 -9.87
N HIS A 27 30.83 -3.57 -9.00
CA HIS A 27 30.71 -3.81 -7.56
C HIS A 27 29.33 -3.34 -7.12
N ARG A 28 28.48 -4.28 -6.70
CA ARG A 28 27.15 -3.94 -6.21
C ARG A 28 27.36 -3.18 -4.89
N PRO A 29 26.93 -1.92 -4.77
CA PRO A 29 27.15 -1.18 -3.53
C PRO A 29 26.51 -1.96 -2.39
N VAL A 30 27.25 -2.11 -1.28
CA VAL A 30 26.77 -2.79 -0.08
C VAL A 30 25.56 -2.00 0.43
N ASN A 31 24.40 -2.66 0.55
CA ASN A 31 23.21 -2.01 1.06
C ASN A 31 23.40 -1.69 2.56
N PRO A 32 23.46 -0.41 2.97
CA PRO A 32 23.69 -0.05 4.38
C PRO A 32 22.57 -0.53 5.31
N TYR A 33 21.41 -0.85 4.75
CA TYR A 33 20.23 -1.32 5.50
C TYR A 33 20.04 -2.85 5.43
N ALA A 34 21.03 -3.62 4.99
CA ALA A 34 20.89 -5.07 4.83
C ALA A 34 20.47 -5.76 6.14
N ALA A 35 21.12 -5.43 7.26
CA ALA A 35 20.79 -5.97 8.57
C ALA A 35 19.38 -5.58 9.04
N ALA A 36 19.00 -4.31 8.87
CA ALA A 36 17.67 -3.84 9.23
C ALA A 36 16.57 -4.50 8.37
N ASN A 37 16.83 -4.67 7.08
CA ASN A 37 15.90 -5.36 6.19
C ASN A 37 15.77 -6.85 6.54
N ALA A 38 16.87 -7.52 6.92
CA ALA A 38 16.83 -8.90 7.39
C ALA A 38 16.01 -9.03 8.68
N LEU A 39 16.20 -8.10 9.62
CA LEU A 39 15.38 -8.04 10.84
C LEU A 39 13.90 -7.85 10.52
N ALA A 40 13.55 -6.91 9.64
CA ALA A 40 12.17 -6.66 9.24
C ALA A 40 11.51 -7.92 8.63
N MET A 41 12.24 -8.66 7.81
CA MET A 41 11.74 -9.90 7.18
C MET A 41 11.44 -11.02 8.18
N GLN A 42 12.19 -11.10 9.28
CA GLN A 42 11.92 -12.07 10.35
C GLN A 42 10.57 -11.83 11.05
N TYR A 43 10.08 -10.59 11.04
CA TYR A 43 8.84 -10.19 11.71
C TYR A 43 7.71 -9.85 10.74
N ARG A 44 7.75 -10.36 9.51
CA ARG A 44 6.70 -10.12 8.50
C ARG A 44 5.31 -10.61 8.94
N ASP A 45 5.23 -11.57 9.86
CA ASP A 45 3.99 -12.07 10.45
C ASP A 45 3.17 -10.97 11.13
N ILE A 46 3.84 -9.96 11.67
CA ILE A 46 3.20 -8.78 12.25
C ILE A 46 2.42 -8.01 11.18
N ALA A 47 2.99 -7.85 9.97
CA ALA A 47 2.31 -7.14 8.88
C ALA A 47 1.00 -7.82 8.52
N SER A 48 1.02 -9.13 8.31
CA SER A 48 -0.18 -9.91 7.98
C SER A 48 -1.23 -9.86 9.10
N THR A 49 -0.80 -9.92 10.37
CA THR A 49 -1.71 -9.83 11.53
C THR A 49 -2.37 -8.46 11.62
N VAL A 50 -1.58 -7.37 11.50
CA VAL A 50 -2.08 -6.00 11.55
C VAL A 50 -3.03 -5.73 10.38
N ALA A 51 -2.63 -6.10 9.17
CA ALA A 51 -3.42 -5.93 7.97
C ALA A 51 -4.76 -6.68 8.05
N GLY A 52 -4.75 -7.94 8.49
CA GLY A 52 -5.97 -8.73 8.63
C GLY A 52 -6.94 -8.16 9.67
N ASN A 53 -6.44 -7.61 10.78
CA ASN A 53 -7.27 -6.98 11.79
C ASN A 53 -7.93 -5.69 11.29
N ILE A 54 -7.17 -4.87 10.56
CA ILE A 54 -7.66 -3.59 10.05
C ILE A 54 -8.56 -3.79 8.83
N SER A 55 -8.22 -4.71 7.92
CA SER A 55 -9.02 -5.06 6.75
C SER A 55 -10.45 -5.47 7.13
N ARG A 56 -10.62 -6.34 8.13
CA ARG A 56 -11.93 -6.75 8.64
C ARG A 56 -12.78 -5.60 9.18
N ARG A 57 -12.13 -4.55 9.69
CA ARG A 57 -12.82 -3.39 10.29
C ARG A 57 -13.13 -2.30 9.28
N THR A 58 -12.33 -2.19 8.24
CA THR A 58 -12.38 -1.06 7.29
C THR A 58 -12.88 -1.46 5.90
N GLY A 59 -12.85 -2.76 5.57
CA GLY A 59 -13.20 -3.27 4.25
C GLY A 59 -12.13 -3.05 3.17
N HIS A 60 -10.95 -2.50 3.53
CA HIS A 60 -9.85 -2.34 2.58
C HIS A 60 -9.17 -3.69 2.27
N PRO A 61 -8.60 -3.88 1.05
CA PRO A 61 -7.88 -5.09 0.68
C PRO A 61 -6.74 -5.37 1.67
N LYS A 62 -6.68 -6.63 2.14
CA LYS A 62 -5.68 -7.05 3.12
C LYS A 62 -4.26 -6.94 2.56
N GLU A 63 -4.11 -7.27 1.29
CA GLU A 63 -2.83 -7.30 0.58
C GLU A 63 -2.19 -5.90 0.53
N ASP A 64 -2.97 -4.87 0.26
CA ASP A 64 -2.50 -3.48 0.23
C ASP A 64 -2.08 -3.03 1.63
N LEU A 65 -2.91 -3.33 2.64
CA LEU A 65 -2.60 -2.98 4.02
C LEU A 65 -1.37 -3.75 4.55
N GLU A 66 -1.13 -4.98 4.09
CA GLU A 66 0.06 -5.77 4.46
C GLU A 66 1.33 -5.14 3.92
N GLN A 67 1.32 -4.64 2.69
CA GLN A 67 2.47 -3.91 2.12
C GLN A 67 2.75 -2.63 2.90
N ILE A 68 1.72 -1.86 3.24
CA ILE A 68 1.88 -0.64 4.05
C ILE A 68 2.40 -0.96 5.45
N ALA A 69 1.85 -1.99 6.11
CA ALA A 69 2.33 -2.45 7.41
C ALA A 69 3.81 -2.87 7.35
N MET A 70 4.21 -3.55 6.25
CA MET A 70 5.60 -3.96 6.05
C MET A 70 6.54 -2.75 5.91
N LEU A 71 6.12 -1.65 5.25
CA LEU A 71 6.89 -0.41 5.22
C LEU A 71 7.11 0.14 6.65
N GLY A 72 6.10 0.11 7.50
CA GLY A 72 6.22 0.48 8.92
C GLY A 72 7.25 -0.39 9.65
N ILE A 73 7.24 -1.71 9.44
CA ILE A 73 8.22 -2.62 10.06
C ILE A 73 9.65 -2.32 9.59
N ILE A 74 9.84 -2.02 8.30
CA ILE A 74 11.15 -1.63 7.76
C ILE A 74 11.64 -0.33 8.38
N GLN A 75 10.77 0.66 8.56
CA GLN A 75 11.11 1.92 9.22
C GLN A 75 11.48 1.67 10.70
N ALA A 76 10.71 0.83 11.39
CA ALA A 76 11.01 0.41 12.75
C ALA A 76 12.40 -0.25 12.84
N ALA A 77 12.71 -1.19 11.94
CA ALA A 77 13.99 -1.90 11.94
C ALA A 77 15.20 -0.98 11.73
N ARG A 78 15.03 0.07 10.91
CA ARG A 78 16.09 1.08 10.69
C ARG A 78 16.37 1.98 11.90
N ARG A 79 15.38 2.14 12.79
CA ARG A 79 15.46 3.01 13.98
C ARG A 79 15.57 2.23 15.29
N TYR A 80 15.58 0.89 15.19
CA TYR A 80 15.58 0.04 16.37
C TYR A 80 16.92 0.04 17.09
N SER A 81 16.85 0.14 18.42
CA SER A 81 17.98 -0.05 19.33
C SER A 81 17.61 -1.16 20.32
N PRO A 82 18.39 -2.26 20.37
CA PRO A 82 18.12 -3.40 21.26
C PRO A 82 18.05 -3.04 22.74
N GLU A 83 18.75 -1.98 23.15
CA GLU A 83 18.77 -1.49 24.53
C GLU A 83 17.43 -0.98 25.04
N ARG A 84 16.49 -0.64 24.12
CA ARG A 84 15.18 -0.08 24.45
C ARG A 84 14.08 -1.12 24.60
N GLY A 85 14.42 -2.42 24.51
CA GLY A 85 13.47 -3.51 24.67
C GLY A 85 13.26 -4.35 23.41
N SER A 86 12.23 -5.21 23.40
CA SER A 86 12.01 -6.16 22.31
C SER A 86 11.49 -5.49 21.04
N PHE A 87 11.94 -5.98 19.88
CA PHE A 87 11.56 -5.44 18.57
C PHE A 87 10.08 -5.64 18.24
N ARG A 88 9.48 -6.77 18.64
CA ARG A 88 8.12 -7.15 18.24
C ARG A 88 7.04 -6.12 18.58
N PRO A 89 6.89 -5.61 19.82
CA PRO A 89 5.91 -4.57 20.13
C PRO A 89 6.23 -3.24 19.45
N TYR A 90 7.53 -2.91 19.34
CA TYR A 90 7.97 -1.70 18.65
C TYR A 90 7.59 -1.72 17.15
N ALA A 91 7.87 -2.82 16.46
CA ALA A 91 7.49 -3.01 15.05
C ALA A 91 5.98 -2.97 14.85
N ARG A 92 5.19 -3.56 15.77
CA ARG A 92 3.72 -3.53 15.71
C ARG A 92 3.17 -2.10 15.79
N ASN A 93 3.73 -1.27 16.64
CA ASN A 93 3.31 0.13 16.75
C ASN A 93 3.58 0.91 15.46
N TYR A 94 4.75 0.72 14.83
CA TYR A 94 5.06 1.32 13.55
C TYR A 94 4.15 0.81 12.43
N ALA A 95 3.93 -0.50 12.36
CA ALA A 95 3.04 -1.11 11.37
C ALA A 95 1.61 -0.55 11.47
N ASN A 96 1.05 -0.46 12.69
CA ASN A 96 -0.26 0.15 12.91
C ASN A 96 -0.27 1.63 12.50
N GLY A 97 0.76 2.38 12.90
CA GLY A 97 0.90 3.80 12.59
C GLY A 97 0.86 4.05 11.08
N GLU A 98 1.69 3.35 10.30
CA GLU A 98 1.73 3.50 8.83
C GLU A 98 0.39 3.14 8.17
N VAL A 99 -0.27 2.06 8.61
CA VAL A 99 -1.57 1.69 8.06
C VAL A 99 -2.63 2.75 8.37
N TYR A 100 -2.67 3.29 9.60
CA TYR A 100 -3.61 4.37 9.93
C TYR A 100 -3.30 5.67 9.18
N HIS A 101 -2.03 6.02 8.97
CA HIS A 101 -1.64 7.15 8.13
C HIS A 101 -2.11 6.96 6.69
N TYR A 102 -1.89 5.78 6.12
CA TYR A 102 -2.35 5.44 4.77
C TYR A 102 -3.87 5.57 4.66
N LEU A 103 -4.63 4.97 5.58
CA LEU A 103 -6.08 5.04 5.58
C LEU A 103 -6.60 6.47 5.74
N ARG A 104 -5.92 7.29 6.55
CA ARG A 104 -6.29 8.69 6.72
C ARG A 104 -6.07 9.51 5.44
N ASP A 105 -4.96 9.26 4.75
CA ASP A 105 -4.50 10.16 3.68
C ASP A 105 -4.88 9.66 2.29
N LYS A 106 -4.93 8.34 2.08
CA LYS A 106 -5.08 7.70 0.77
C LYS A 106 -6.13 6.58 0.72
N GLY A 107 -6.65 6.13 1.86
CA GLY A 107 -7.56 4.99 1.91
C GLY A 107 -8.96 5.24 1.36
N PHE A 108 -9.28 6.48 1.00
CA PHE A 108 -10.59 6.85 0.48
C PHE A 108 -10.45 7.53 -0.88
N LEU A 109 -11.26 7.11 -1.86
CA LEU A 109 -11.33 7.73 -3.18
C LEU A 109 -11.80 9.18 -3.10
N ILE A 110 -12.76 9.44 -2.21
CA ILE A 110 -13.26 10.79 -1.95
C ILE A 110 -12.58 11.33 -0.71
N LYS A 111 -11.86 12.45 -0.87
CA LYS A 111 -11.10 13.06 0.22
C LYS A 111 -12.04 13.83 1.16
N VAL A 112 -12.44 13.17 2.25
CA VAL A 112 -13.19 13.81 3.34
C VAL A 112 -12.20 14.50 4.29
N PRO A 113 -12.45 15.76 4.72
CA PRO A 113 -11.60 16.46 5.69
C PRO A 113 -11.37 15.65 6.96
N ALA A 114 -10.16 15.70 7.53
CA ALA A 114 -9.82 14.94 8.73
C ALA A 114 -10.73 15.28 9.92
N SER A 115 -11.09 16.57 10.09
CA SER A 115 -12.01 17.03 11.13
C SER A 115 -13.41 16.37 11.02
N TRP A 116 -13.91 16.16 9.82
CA TRP A 116 -15.19 15.49 9.59
C TRP A 116 -15.14 14.01 9.98
N ARG A 117 -14.04 13.34 9.64
CA ARG A 117 -13.84 11.93 10.03
C ARG A 117 -13.72 11.76 11.54
N GLU A 118 -13.05 12.70 12.21
CA GLU A 118 -12.96 12.71 13.66
C GLU A 118 -14.32 12.94 14.33
N LEU A 119 -15.09 13.93 13.85
CA LEU A 119 -16.44 14.19 14.33
C LEU A 119 -17.36 12.98 14.10
N HIS A 120 -17.30 12.37 12.92
CA HIS A 120 -18.05 11.16 12.60
C HIS A 120 -17.70 10.00 13.54
N ALA A 121 -16.41 9.75 13.77
CA ALA A 121 -15.95 8.69 14.68
C ALA A 121 -16.41 8.95 16.13
N ARG A 122 -16.38 10.21 16.58
CA ARG A 122 -16.89 10.61 17.92
C ARG A 122 -18.39 10.41 18.01
N GLY A 123 -19.16 10.79 16.98
CA GLY A 123 -20.61 10.58 16.94
C GLY A 123 -20.99 9.11 16.97
N LEU A 124 -20.31 8.26 16.17
CA LEU A 124 -20.51 6.81 16.23
C LEU A 124 -20.18 6.22 17.60
N LYS A 125 -19.17 6.76 18.30
CA LYS A 125 -18.86 6.35 19.67
C LYS A 125 -19.98 6.72 20.64
N LEU A 126 -20.57 7.91 20.54
CA LEU A 126 -21.70 8.34 21.36
C LEU A 126 -22.91 7.42 21.16
N MET A 127 -23.24 7.09 19.91
CA MET A 127 -24.34 6.16 19.61
C MET A 127 -24.10 4.75 20.19
N ARG A 128 -22.84 4.25 20.16
CA ARG A 128 -22.49 2.96 20.81
C ARG A 128 -22.64 2.99 22.34
N LEU A 129 -22.52 4.16 22.94
CA LEU A 129 -22.74 4.37 24.38
C LEU A 129 -24.19 4.53 24.77
N GLY A 130 -25.14 4.42 23.82
CA GLY A 130 -26.56 4.46 24.05
C GLY A 130 -27.23 5.82 23.85
N ASN A 131 -26.49 6.83 23.33
CA ASN A 131 -27.10 8.11 22.98
C ASN A 131 -27.92 7.98 21.68
N GLU A 132 -29.05 8.67 21.62
CA GLU A 132 -29.85 8.71 20.40
C GLU A 132 -29.11 9.47 19.26
N ALA A 133 -29.36 9.09 18.02
CA ALA A 133 -28.74 9.73 16.87
C ALA A 133 -29.15 11.21 16.75
N ALA A 134 -30.33 11.58 17.26
CA ALA A 134 -30.80 12.95 17.26
C ALA A 134 -30.02 13.87 18.22
N ASP A 135 -29.47 13.32 19.32
CA ASP A 135 -28.75 14.09 20.35
C ASP A 135 -27.24 14.23 20.02
N VAL A 136 -26.76 13.47 19.05
CA VAL A 136 -25.32 13.49 18.67
C VAL A 136 -24.82 14.88 18.25
N PRO A 137 -25.56 15.67 17.45
CA PRO A 137 -25.15 17.02 17.10
C PRO A 137 -24.92 17.93 18.31
N ASP A 138 -25.82 17.88 19.30
CA ASP A 138 -25.71 18.70 20.51
C ASP A 138 -24.50 18.31 21.35
N HIS A 139 -24.24 17.02 21.52
CA HIS A 139 -23.04 16.52 22.19
C HIS A 139 -21.73 16.91 21.48
N LEU A 140 -21.75 17.01 20.16
CA LEU A 140 -20.60 17.44 19.34
C LEU A 140 -20.51 18.95 19.17
N ARG A 141 -21.52 19.72 19.62
CA ARG A 141 -21.64 21.18 19.47
C ARG A 141 -21.59 21.62 18.00
N ILE A 142 -22.32 20.91 17.15
CA ILE A 142 -22.50 21.22 15.73
C ILE A 142 -23.97 21.27 15.38
N SER A 143 -24.33 21.92 14.25
CA SER A 143 -25.71 21.92 13.79
C SER A 143 -26.15 20.54 13.27
N PRO A 144 -27.44 20.20 13.36
CA PRO A 144 -27.98 18.95 12.81
C PRO A 144 -27.74 18.79 11.30
N GLU A 145 -27.77 19.91 10.55
CA GLU A 145 -27.46 19.94 9.10
C GLU A 145 -26.03 19.52 8.87
N ARG A 146 -25.10 20.09 9.65
CA ARG A 146 -23.66 19.78 9.56
C ARG A 146 -23.38 18.33 9.90
N TRP A 147 -24.09 17.77 10.88
CA TRP A 147 -23.98 16.36 11.22
C TRP A 147 -24.45 15.46 10.07
N ARG A 148 -25.56 15.80 9.41
CA ARG A 148 -26.04 15.05 8.22
C ARG A 148 -25.04 15.04 7.08
N GLU A 149 -24.46 16.23 6.75
CA GLU A 149 -23.40 16.33 5.73
C GLU A 149 -22.20 15.43 6.07
N ILE A 150 -21.75 15.45 7.33
CA ILE A 150 -20.62 14.64 7.78
C ILE A 150 -20.93 13.14 7.65
N VAL A 151 -22.10 12.71 8.08
CA VAL A 151 -22.52 11.30 7.98
C VAL A 151 -22.61 10.88 6.51
N GLU A 152 -23.21 11.69 5.66
CA GLU A 152 -23.32 11.40 4.24
C GLU A 152 -21.93 11.28 3.60
N ALA A 153 -21.06 12.27 3.80
CA ALA A 153 -19.71 12.26 3.24
C ALA A 153 -18.85 11.09 3.73
N CYS A 154 -18.98 10.70 5.00
CA CYS A 154 -18.23 9.60 5.59
C CYS A 154 -18.80 8.21 5.30
N SER A 155 -20.08 8.13 4.92
CA SER A 155 -20.78 6.86 4.65
C SER A 155 -20.76 6.46 3.18
N GLN A 156 -20.29 7.33 2.29
CA GLN A 156 -20.23 7.04 0.86
C GLN A 156 -19.32 5.84 0.59
N ARG A 157 -19.90 4.78 0.04
CA ARG A 157 -19.18 3.63 -0.48
C ARG A 157 -19.02 3.82 -1.98
N VAL A 158 -17.78 3.76 -2.44
CA VAL A 158 -17.50 3.68 -3.87
C VAL A 158 -17.88 2.27 -4.33
N VAL A 159 -18.94 2.16 -5.10
CA VAL A 159 -19.34 0.92 -5.77
C VAL A 159 -18.65 0.89 -7.12
N ALA A 160 -17.87 -0.14 -7.40
CA ALA A 160 -17.34 -0.36 -8.74
C ALA A 160 -18.50 -0.62 -9.70
N ILE A 161 -18.65 0.23 -10.70
CA ILE A 161 -19.58 -0.03 -11.81
C ILE A 161 -18.92 -1.12 -12.65
N LYS A 162 -19.54 -2.31 -12.71
CA LYS A 162 -19.19 -3.30 -13.73
C LYS A 162 -19.72 -2.77 -15.04
N VAL A 163 -18.83 -2.27 -15.86
CA VAL A 163 -19.13 -1.97 -17.26
C VAL A 163 -18.87 -3.26 -18.01
N ASP A 164 -19.93 -3.96 -18.39
CA ASP A 164 -19.84 -5.08 -19.33
C ASP A 164 -19.53 -4.47 -20.70
N TRP A 165 -18.28 -4.60 -21.12
CA TRP A 165 -17.85 -4.25 -22.47
C TRP A 165 -18.21 -5.44 -23.36
N ASP A 166 -19.43 -5.45 -23.86
CA ASP A 166 -19.78 -6.28 -25.05
C ASP A 166 -19.06 -5.63 -26.23
N ILE A 167 -17.90 -6.17 -26.57
CA ILE A 167 -17.19 -5.82 -27.82
C ILE A 167 -17.73 -6.81 -28.86
N ASP A 168 -18.69 -6.34 -29.69
CA ASP A 168 -19.07 -7.00 -30.94
C ASP A 168 -17.93 -6.98 -31.95
#